data_2389589f282ec2b447a7a22ee85a5119
#
_entry.id   2389589f282ec2b447a7a22ee85a5119
#
_cell.length_a   1.000
_cell.length_b   1.000
_cell.length_c   1.000
_cell.angle_alpha   90.00
_cell.angle_beta   90.00
_cell.angle_gamma   90.00
#
_symmetry.space_group_name_H-M   'P 1'
#
loop_
_entity.id
_entity.type
_entity.pdbx_description
1 polymer ?
#
loop_
_entity_poly.entity_id
_entity_poly.type
_entity_poly.pdbx_seq_one_letter_code
_entity_poly.pdbx_strand_id
1 'polypeptide(L)'
;NTLISDNIYDGIVIKLGKNFSNISLLPNGVIVAGSACKDKKLSDFALENEIGGLEFLACIPGTIGGGLRMNAGCFKKEFKDILISIQAIDRKGRVKTIPAEKVIFEYRYNGLDEDLIFLSASFKGEKKNKDKINKKIIELKEKKENSQPTKIKTSGSTFKNPIKESNKKVWELIKDSVPQGLSFGDACISDKHYNFFVNKNNASFKDMIKLIKFVEESVEKKTGIKLEKEIKILE
;
A
#
# COMPACT_ATOMS: atom_id res chain seq x y z
N ASN A 1 -1.24 -5.98 -1.43
CA ASN A 1 0.19 -6.11 -1.83
C ASN A 1 0.79 -7.48 -1.47
N THR A 2 -0.03 -8.55 -1.41
CA THR A 2 0.49 -9.90 -1.10
C THR A 2 -0.04 -10.89 -2.11
N LEU A 3 0.86 -11.72 -2.66
CA LEU A 3 0.57 -12.89 -3.44
C LEU A 3 1.00 -14.11 -2.63
N ILE A 4 0.09 -15.08 -2.44
CA ILE A 4 0.35 -16.25 -1.61
C ILE A 4 0.39 -17.47 -2.52
N SER A 5 1.39 -18.34 -2.32
CA SER A 5 1.52 -19.62 -3.02
C SER A 5 0.34 -20.55 -2.72
N ASP A 6 0.04 -21.43 -3.68
CA ASP A 6 -0.91 -22.54 -3.48
C ASP A 6 -0.28 -23.69 -2.66
N ASN A 7 1.02 -23.63 -2.38
CA ASN A 7 1.75 -24.61 -1.59
C ASN A 7 1.60 -24.35 -0.08
N ILE A 8 1.97 -25.36 0.72
CA ILE A 8 2.06 -25.21 2.16
C ILE A 8 3.22 -24.26 2.49
N TYR A 9 2.92 -23.20 3.24
CA TYR A 9 3.95 -22.29 3.75
C TYR A 9 4.60 -22.89 4.99
N ASP A 10 5.93 -23.10 4.93
CA ASP A 10 6.69 -23.60 6.09
C ASP A 10 7.06 -22.42 7.00
N GLY A 11 6.15 -22.06 7.87
CA GLY A 11 6.33 -20.93 8.77
C GLY A 11 5.09 -20.56 9.57
N ILE A 12 5.19 -19.46 10.33
CA ILE A 12 4.09 -18.93 11.15
C ILE A 12 3.62 -17.60 10.55
N VAL A 13 2.32 -17.52 10.24
CA VAL A 13 1.67 -16.28 9.81
C VAL A 13 0.94 -15.67 10.99
N ILE A 14 1.35 -14.47 11.42
CA ILE A 14 0.74 -13.72 12.51
C ILE A 14 -0.16 -12.63 11.94
N LYS A 15 -1.44 -12.66 12.28
CA LYS A 15 -2.41 -11.62 11.95
C LYS A 15 -2.86 -10.93 13.23
N LEU A 16 -2.66 -9.61 13.30
CA LEU A 16 -3.14 -8.82 14.44
C LEU A 16 -4.67 -8.81 14.49
N GLY A 17 -5.21 -9.09 15.67
CA GLY A 17 -6.64 -9.18 15.89
C GLY A 17 -7.33 -7.82 16.09
N LYS A 18 -8.64 -7.85 16.40
CA LYS A 18 -9.51 -6.68 16.53
C LYS A 18 -9.02 -5.64 17.57
N ASN A 19 -8.37 -6.09 18.64
CA ASN A 19 -7.84 -5.20 19.69
C ASN A 19 -6.78 -4.23 19.17
N PHE A 20 -6.14 -4.54 18.04
CA PHE A 20 -5.19 -3.66 17.37
C PHE A 20 -5.84 -2.79 16.27
N SER A 21 -7.16 -2.67 16.25
CA SER A 21 -7.89 -1.84 15.26
C SER A 21 -8.62 -0.64 15.87
N ASN A 22 -8.39 -0.34 17.15
CA ASN A 22 -8.99 0.80 17.84
C ASN A 22 -8.42 2.12 17.31
N ILE A 23 -9.26 3.16 17.32
CA ILE A 23 -8.87 4.53 17.02
C ILE A 23 -9.31 5.40 18.18
N SER A 24 -8.47 6.33 18.60
CA SER A 24 -8.78 7.33 19.62
C SER A 24 -8.26 8.70 19.21
N LEU A 25 -8.97 9.74 19.65
CA LEU A 25 -8.55 11.13 19.52
C LEU A 25 -8.08 11.62 20.88
N LEU A 26 -6.88 12.13 20.96
CA LEU A 26 -6.33 12.76 22.15
C LEU A 26 -6.75 14.24 22.25
N PRO A 27 -6.76 14.84 23.45
CA PRO A 27 -7.19 16.24 23.65
C PRO A 27 -6.46 17.28 22.79
N ASN A 28 -5.21 16.98 22.39
CA ASN A 28 -4.38 17.84 21.54
C ASN A 28 -4.61 17.65 20.03
N GLY A 29 -5.65 16.91 19.63
CA GLY A 29 -5.97 16.66 18.22
C GLY A 29 -5.14 15.55 17.56
N VAL A 30 -4.28 14.87 18.31
CA VAL A 30 -3.52 13.70 17.80
C VAL A 30 -4.45 12.49 17.73
N ILE A 31 -4.44 11.81 16.58
CA ILE A 31 -5.17 10.55 16.40
C ILE A 31 -4.23 9.40 16.62
N VAL A 32 -4.60 8.45 17.49
CA VAL A 32 -3.89 7.19 17.69
C VAL A 32 -4.70 6.06 17.05
N ALA A 33 -4.06 5.28 16.17
CA ALA A 33 -4.70 4.16 15.50
C ALA A 33 -3.87 2.88 15.62
N GLY A 34 -4.55 1.77 15.93
CA GLY A 34 -3.93 0.45 15.96
C GLY A 34 -3.54 -0.04 14.56
N SER A 35 -2.47 -0.83 14.48
CA SER A 35 -1.89 -1.29 13.21
C SER A 35 -2.81 -2.18 12.38
N ALA A 36 -3.78 -2.87 12.98
CA ALA A 36 -4.78 -3.65 12.26
C ALA A 36 -5.98 -2.80 11.78
N CYS A 37 -6.03 -1.51 12.13
CA CYS A 37 -7.06 -0.60 11.63
C CYS A 37 -6.89 -0.40 10.12
N LYS A 38 -8.01 -0.38 9.40
CA LYS A 38 -8.00 -0.07 7.96
C LYS A 38 -7.70 1.40 7.72
N ASP A 39 -6.88 1.71 6.72
CA ASP A 39 -6.52 3.08 6.32
C ASP A 39 -7.78 3.93 6.07
N LYS A 40 -8.74 3.38 5.32
CA LYS A 40 -10.04 4.05 5.10
C LYS A 40 -10.76 4.39 6.41
N LYS A 41 -10.77 3.47 7.41
CA LYS A 41 -11.44 3.71 8.70
C LYS A 41 -10.79 4.87 9.46
N LEU A 42 -9.47 5.03 9.36
CA LEU A 42 -8.78 6.18 9.95
C LEU A 42 -9.16 7.48 9.23
N SER A 43 -9.28 7.48 7.90
CA SER A 43 -9.76 8.64 7.14
C SER A 43 -11.20 9.02 7.50
N ASP A 44 -12.09 8.04 7.62
CA ASP A 44 -13.49 8.25 8.01
C ASP A 44 -13.57 8.83 9.45
N PHE A 45 -12.77 8.30 10.39
CA PHE A 45 -12.69 8.81 11.76
C PHE A 45 -12.18 10.25 11.80
N ALA A 46 -11.16 10.59 11.01
CA ALA A 46 -10.64 11.96 10.92
C ALA A 46 -11.70 12.93 10.37
N LEU A 47 -12.47 12.53 9.35
CA LEU A 47 -13.61 13.29 8.82
C LEU A 47 -14.64 13.59 9.91
N GLU A 48 -15.05 12.57 10.67
CA GLU A 48 -16.06 12.73 11.73
C GLU A 48 -15.60 13.68 12.87
N ASN A 49 -14.28 13.76 13.09
CA ASN A 49 -13.69 14.65 14.10
C ASN A 49 -13.16 15.98 13.52
N GLU A 50 -13.51 16.31 12.26
CA GLU A 50 -13.10 17.53 11.56
C GLU A 50 -11.58 17.73 11.51
N ILE A 51 -10.83 16.63 11.27
CA ILE A 51 -9.38 16.62 11.14
C ILE A 51 -9.01 16.34 9.69
N GLY A 52 -8.46 17.34 9.00
CA GLY A 52 -7.96 17.22 7.63
C GLY A 52 -6.50 16.76 7.57
N GLY A 53 -6.03 16.44 6.36
CA GLY A 53 -4.69 15.95 6.08
C GLY A 53 -4.61 14.43 5.91
N LEU A 54 -5.65 13.67 6.32
CA LEU A 54 -5.73 12.22 6.27
C LEU A 54 -6.66 11.71 5.13
N GLU A 55 -7.15 12.58 4.27
CA GLU A 55 -8.14 12.27 3.23
C GLU A 55 -7.64 11.22 2.22
N PHE A 56 -6.32 11.22 1.93
CA PHE A 56 -5.69 10.29 0.98
C PHE A 56 -5.77 8.82 1.44
N LEU A 57 -5.85 8.56 2.74
CA LEU A 57 -5.99 7.22 3.31
C LEU A 57 -7.30 6.54 2.88
N ALA A 58 -8.35 7.29 2.53
CA ALA A 58 -9.57 6.74 1.95
C ALA A 58 -9.36 6.01 0.63
N CYS A 59 -8.24 6.29 -0.03
CA CYS A 59 -7.85 5.71 -1.32
C CYS A 59 -6.83 4.56 -1.19
N ILE A 60 -6.30 4.28 0.00
CA ILE A 60 -5.31 3.22 0.20
C ILE A 60 -6.01 1.97 0.74
N PRO A 61 -6.01 0.85 0.01
CA PRO A 61 -6.50 -0.41 0.52
C PRO A 61 -5.43 -1.02 1.42
N GLY A 62 -5.76 -1.28 2.68
CA GLY A 62 -4.78 -1.86 3.58
C GLY A 62 -5.09 -1.56 5.04
N THR A 63 -4.07 -1.69 5.85
CA THR A 63 -4.07 -1.39 7.29
C THR A 63 -2.94 -0.45 7.63
N ILE A 64 -3.10 0.27 8.71
CA ILE A 64 -2.10 1.22 9.23
C ILE A 64 -0.70 0.59 9.32
N GLY A 65 -0.59 -0.63 9.85
CA GLY A 65 0.71 -1.31 9.94
C GLY A 65 1.35 -1.58 8.58
N GLY A 66 0.57 -2.04 7.61
CA GLY A 66 1.04 -2.25 6.23
C GLY A 66 1.39 -0.94 5.52
N GLY A 67 0.55 0.09 5.69
CA GLY A 67 0.78 1.42 5.16
C GLY A 67 2.06 2.06 5.69
N LEU A 68 2.33 1.95 6.99
CA LEU A 68 3.57 2.41 7.61
C LEU A 68 4.80 1.64 7.11
N ARG A 69 4.69 0.30 6.99
CA ARG A 69 5.79 -0.53 6.50
C ARG A 69 6.24 -0.14 5.09
N MET A 70 5.29 0.21 4.25
CA MET A 70 5.52 0.59 2.87
C MET A 70 5.64 2.11 2.64
N ASN A 71 5.58 2.93 3.69
CA ASN A 71 5.35 4.38 3.50
C ASN A 71 4.31 4.61 2.40
N ALA A 72 3.18 3.94 2.50
CA ALA A 72 2.15 3.95 1.47
C ALA A 72 1.64 5.37 1.22
N GLY A 73 1.31 5.66 -0.01
CA GLY A 73 0.82 6.97 -0.37
C GLY A 73 0.11 7.01 -1.71
N CYS A 74 -0.64 8.06 -1.94
CA CYS A 74 -1.26 8.38 -3.22
C CYS A 74 -1.50 9.89 -3.32
N PHE A 75 -1.63 10.39 -4.56
CA PHE A 75 -1.91 11.80 -4.82
C PHE A 75 -0.96 12.78 -4.11
N LYS A 76 0.35 12.47 -4.14
CA LYS A 76 1.45 13.26 -3.55
C LYS A 76 1.41 13.37 -2.02
N LYS A 77 0.68 12.47 -1.32
CA LYS A 77 0.68 12.32 0.13
C LYS A 77 1.10 10.91 0.50
N GLU A 78 1.87 10.78 1.58
CA GLU A 78 2.39 9.52 2.10
C GLU A 78 2.22 9.45 3.62
N PHE A 79 2.38 8.26 4.21
CA PHE A 79 2.30 8.10 5.67
C PHE A 79 3.29 8.99 6.43
N LYS A 80 4.49 9.23 5.89
CA LYS A 80 5.49 10.13 6.49
C LYS A 80 4.96 11.55 6.73
N ASP A 81 4.02 12.03 5.90
CA ASP A 81 3.52 13.40 5.99
C ASP A 81 2.61 13.64 7.21
N ILE A 82 2.04 12.57 7.73
CA ILE A 82 1.06 12.63 8.83
C ILE A 82 1.53 11.92 10.10
N LEU A 83 2.62 11.15 10.05
CA LEU A 83 3.12 10.38 11.19
C LEU A 83 3.73 11.28 12.26
N ILE A 84 3.45 10.95 13.52
CA ILE A 84 4.12 11.48 14.72
C ILE A 84 5.05 10.43 15.32
N SER A 85 4.53 9.22 15.56
CA SER A 85 5.31 8.11 16.13
C SER A 85 4.67 6.76 15.83
N ILE A 86 5.49 5.72 15.94
CA ILE A 86 5.07 4.30 15.84
C ILE A 86 5.33 3.64 17.19
N GLN A 87 4.37 2.91 17.72
CA GLN A 87 4.61 1.94 18.77
C GLN A 87 4.83 0.57 18.16
N ALA A 88 5.96 -0.04 18.45
CA ALA A 88 6.35 -1.34 17.91
C ALA A 88 6.89 -2.26 19.01
N ILE A 89 6.80 -3.58 18.78
CA ILE A 89 7.41 -4.60 19.62
C ILE A 89 8.49 -5.35 18.83
N ASP A 90 9.61 -5.62 19.47
CA ASP A 90 10.70 -6.41 18.89
C ASP A 90 10.55 -7.91 19.22
N ARG A 91 11.40 -8.76 18.62
CA ARG A 91 11.39 -10.23 18.88
C ARG A 91 11.69 -10.62 20.33
N LYS A 92 12.24 -9.71 21.13
CA LYS A 92 12.49 -9.93 22.57
C LYS A 92 11.28 -9.52 23.45
N GLY A 93 10.18 -9.12 22.84
CA GLY A 93 8.98 -8.68 23.54
C GLY A 93 9.06 -7.25 24.09
N ARG A 94 10.06 -6.46 23.72
CA ARG A 94 10.23 -5.09 24.21
C ARG A 94 9.44 -4.12 23.35
N VAL A 95 8.54 -3.39 23.98
CA VAL A 95 7.76 -2.33 23.33
C VAL A 95 8.61 -1.06 23.24
N LYS A 96 8.61 -0.43 22.06
CA LYS A 96 9.35 0.81 21.76
C LYS A 96 8.42 1.82 21.11
N THR A 97 8.59 3.08 21.45
CA THR A 97 8.01 4.20 20.72
C THR A 97 9.10 4.82 19.83
N ILE A 98 8.83 4.87 18.54
CA ILE A 98 9.76 5.35 17.51
C ILE A 98 9.18 6.66 16.97
N PRO A 99 9.75 7.83 17.28
CA PRO A 99 9.33 9.11 16.72
C PRO A 99 9.55 9.16 15.20
N ALA A 100 8.69 9.88 14.48
CA ALA A 100 8.76 9.97 13.01
C ALA A 100 10.12 10.49 12.50
N GLU A 101 10.76 11.37 13.24
CA GLU A 101 12.09 11.93 12.94
C GLU A 101 13.22 10.90 12.94
N LYS A 102 13.00 9.74 13.59
CA LYS A 102 13.96 8.60 13.61
C LYS A 102 13.66 7.58 12.53
N VAL A 103 12.64 7.79 11.71
CA VAL A 103 12.24 6.89 10.62
C VAL A 103 12.77 7.43 9.30
N ILE A 104 13.62 6.67 8.62
CA ILE A 104 14.18 7.04 7.31
C ILE A 104 13.18 6.65 6.22
N PHE A 105 12.27 7.56 5.90
CA PHE A 105 11.29 7.33 4.86
C PHE A 105 11.83 7.57 3.46
N GLU A 106 11.71 6.56 2.61
CA GLU A 106 11.90 6.66 1.16
C GLU A 106 10.64 6.20 0.42
N TYR A 107 10.69 6.22 -0.89
CA TYR A 107 9.60 5.70 -1.72
C TYR A 107 9.39 4.20 -1.47
N ARG A 108 8.23 3.83 -0.92
CA ARG A 108 7.87 2.44 -0.55
C ARG A 108 8.84 1.79 0.44
N TYR A 109 9.41 2.58 1.35
CA TYR A 109 10.35 2.11 2.36
C TYR A 109 10.31 2.99 3.62
N ASN A 110 10.54 2.42 4.79
CA ASN A 110 10.53 3.14 6.07
C ASN A 110 11.82 2.98 6.90
N GLY A 111 12.84 2.31 6.39
CA GLY A 111 14.13 2.16 7.05
C GLY A 111 14.15 1.45 8.41
N LEU A 112 13.00 0.95 8.87
CA LEU A 112 12.91 0.25 10.15
C LEU A 112 13.17 -1.24 9.98
N ASP A 113 13.72 -1.85 11.04
CA ASP A 113 13.97 -3.28 11.13
C ASP A 113 12.72 -4.10 10.76
N GLU A 114 12.86 -5.07 9.87
CA GLU A 114 11.77 -5.93 9.41
C GLU A 114 11.18 -6.80 10.53
N ASP A 115 11.95 -7.07 11.57
CA ASP A 115 11.54 -7.85 12.75
C ASP A 115 10.60 -7.09 13.69
N LEU A 116 10.46 -5.78 13.52
CA LEU A 116 9.54 -4.99 14.32
C LEU A 116 8.09 -5.26 13.91
N ILE A 117 7.25 -5.58 14.88
CA ILE A 117 5.80 -5.66 14.71
C ILE A 117 5.20 -4.34 15.17
N PHE A 118 4.58 -3.60 14.26
CA PHE A 118 3.91 -2.34 14.60
C PHE A 118 2.58 -2.64 15.31
N LEU A 119 2.38 -2.01 16.47
CA LEU A 119 1.19 -2.20 17.31
C LEU A 119 0.17 -1.08 17.09
N SER A 120 0.65 0.17 17.04
CA SER A 120 -0.15 1.36 16.81
C SER A 120 0.72 2.49 16.26
N ALA A 121 0.09 3.56 15.80
CA ALA A 121 0.78 4.80 15.46
C ALA A 121 -0.05 6.02 15.80
N SER A 122 0.65 7.14 16.02
CA SER A 122 0.07 8.46 16.28
C SER A 122 0.21 9.33 15.04
N PHE A 123 -0.86 10.03 14.70
CA PHE A 123 -0.97 10.84 13.49
C PHE A 123 -1.36 12.27 13.81
N LYS A 124 -0.78 13.19 13.07
CA LYS A 124 -1.17 14.62 13.11
C LYS A 124 -2.14 14.95 11.97
N GLY A 125 -3.03 15.87 12.23
CA GLY A 125 -3.88 16.48 11.23
C GLY A 125 -4.15 17.94 11.59
N GLU A 126 -4.93 18.62 10.79
CA GLU A 126 -5.27 20.02 10.95
C GLU A 126 -6.78 20.16 11.17
N LYS A 127 -7.21 21.02 12.09
CA LYS A 127 -8.64 21.32 12.25
C LYS A 127 -9.17 21.90 10.94
N LYS A 128 -10.22 21.29 10.40
CA LYS A 128 -10.75 21.64 9.08
C LYS A 128 -12.24 21.34 9.01
N ASN A 129 -12.98 22.18 8.31
CA ASN A 129 -14.40 21.99 8.10
C ASN A 129 -14.70 20.63 7.45
N LYS A 130 -15.70 19.91 8.01
CA LYS A 130 -16.12 18.57 7.60
C LYS A 130 -16.48 18.47 6.11
N ASP A 131 -17.18 19.47 5.58
CA ASP A 131 -17.58 19.47 4.16
C ASP A 131 -16.38 19.58 3.23
N LYS A 132 -15.35 20.37 3.61
CA LYS A 132 -14.12 20.48 2.83
C LYS A 132 -13.33 19.17 2.82
N ILE A 133 -13.27 18.46 3.96
CA ILE A 133 -12.64 17.13 4.07
C ILE A 133 -13.41 16.15 3.21
N ASN A 134 -14.73 16.07 3.34
CA ASN A 134 -15.58 15.16 2.59
C ASN A 134 -15.48 15.39 1.07
N LYS A 135 -15.54 16.64 0.63
CA LYS A 135 -15.35 17.01 -0.78
C LYS A 135 -14.00 16.50 -1.31
N LYS A 136 -12.93 16.64 -0.50
CA LYS A 136 -11.61 16.16 -0.87
C LYS A 136 -11.54 14.63 -0.98
N ILE A 137 -12.16 13.91 -0.05
CA ILE A 137 -12.25 12.43 -0.10
C ILE A 137 -12.97 11.98 -1.37
N ILE A 138 -14.10 12.61 -1.73
CA ILE A 138 -14.86 12.29 -2.95
C ILE A 138 -13.99 12.53 -4.19
N GLU A 139 -13.37 13.70 -4.31
CA GLU A 139 -12.46 14.04 -5.42
C GLU A 139 -11.34 12.99 -5.60
N LEU A 140 -10.71 12.57 -4.50
CA LEU A 140 -9.63 11.59 -4.55
C LEU A 140 -10.11 10.20 -4.96
N LYS A 141 -11.29 9.79 -4.47
CA LYS A 141 -11.92 8.51 -4.86
C LYS A 141 -12.26 8.48 -6.35
N GLU A 142 -12.88 9.53 -6.87
CA GLU A 142 -13.20 9.66 -8.30
C GLU A 142 -11.93 9.61 -9.17
N LYS A 143 -10.88 10.34 -8.80
CA LYS A 143 -9.59 10.28 -9.48
C LYS A 143 -9.01 8.87 -9.50
N LYS A 144 -9.11 8.15 -8.38
CA LYS A 144 -8.64 6.76 -8.29
C LYS A 144 -9.47 5.83 -9.16
N GLU A 145 -10.80 5.91 -9.07
CA GLU A 145 -11.73 5.10 -9.87
C GLU A 145 -11.53 5.32 -11.36
N ASN A 146 -11.20 6.54 -11.78
CA ASN A 146 -10.91 6.85 -13.19
C ASN A 146 -9.58 6.27 -13.68
N SER A 147 -8.57 6.13 -12.80
CA SER A 147 -7.21 5.74 -13.18
C SER A 147 -6.82 4.29 -12.86
N GLN A 148 -7.52 3.63 -11.95
CA GLN A 148 -7.17 2.28 -11.47
C GLN A 148 -8.39 1.36 -11.50
N PRO A 149 -8.18 0.05 -11.69
CA PRO A 149 -9.25 -0.93 -11.61
C PRO A 149 -9.78 -1.02 -10.17
N THR A 150 -11.11 -1.11 -10.04
CA THR A 150 -11.82 -1.28 -8.77
C THR A 150 -12.70 -2.51 -8.80
N LYS A 151 -12.97 -3.10 -7.63
CA LYS A 151 -13.86 -4.28 -7.50
C LYS A 151 -13.40 -5.52 -8.27
N ILE A 152 -12.09 -5.69 -8.44
CA ILE A 152 -11.48 -6.87 -9.09
C ILE A 152 -10.48 -7.56 -8.16
N LYS A 153 -10.19 -8.83 -8.43
CA LYS A 153 -9.18 -9.60 -7.68
C LYS A 153 -7.79 -9.19 -8.15
N THR A 154 -7.12 -8.33 -7.41
CA THR A 154 -5.75 -7.86 -7.67
C THR A 154 -5.01 -7.59 -6.37
N SER A 155 -3.70 -7.74 -6.36
CA SER A 155 -2.82 -7.33 -5.26
C SER A 155 -2.40 -5.85 -5.32
N GLY A 156 -2.99 -5.05 -6.22
CA GLY A 156 -2.63 -3.64 -6.44
C GLY A 156 -1.50 -3.49 -7.46
N SER A 157 -0.71 -2.45 -7.30
CA SER A 157 0.49 -2.22 -8.12
C SER A 157 1.49 -3.35 -7.92
N THR A 158 1.85 -4.04 -9.01
CA THR A 158 2.76 -5.19 -8.95
C THR A 158 4.21 -4.75 -8.76
N PHE A 159 4.61 -3.66 -9.42
CA PHE A 159 5.98 -3.13 -9.38
C PHE A 159 6.03 -1.70 -8.86
N LYS A 160 7.16 -1.34 -8.26
CA LYS A 160 7.49 0.03 -7.91
C LYS A 160 7.78 0.87 -9.17
N ASN A 161 7.56 2.18 -9.10
CA ASN A 161 8.04 3.05 -10.17
C ASN A 161 9.57 3.14 -10.10
N PRO A 162 10.29 2.99 -11.22
CA PRO A 162 11.76 3.09 -11.28
C PRO A 162 12.21 4.56 -11.28
N ILE A 163 12.00 5.24 -10.15
CA ILE A 163 12.18 6.70 -10.03
C ILE A 163 13.65 7.16 -10.18
N LYS A 164 14.61 6.23 -10.01
CA LYS A 164 16.05 6.52 -10.18
C LYS A 164 16.52 6.27 -11.61
N GLU A 165 15.90 5.34 -12.31
CA GLU A 165 16.31 4.84 -13.63
C GLU A 165 15.51 5.47 -14.77
N SER A 166 14.30 5.99 -14.51
CA SER A 166 13.40 6.49 -15.54
C SER A 166 12.47 7.59 -15.06
N ASN A 167 12.21 8.56 -15.93
CA ASN A 167 11.13 9.52 -15.75
C ASN A 167 9.74 8.94 -16.12
N LYS A 168 9.71 7.81 -16.85
CA LYS A 168 8.47 7.09 -17.14
C LYS A 168 8.00 6.31 -15.90
N LYS A 169 6.69 6.27 -15.71
CA LYS A 169 6.08 5.40 -14.70
C LYS A 169 6.14 3.94 -15.17
N VAL A 170 6.20 3.02 -14.24
CA VAL A 170 6.29 1.59 -14.54
C VAL A 170 5.15 1.09 -15.44
N TRP A 171 3.93 1.60 -15.29
CA TRP A 171 2.81 1.19 -16.15
C TRP A 171 3.02 1.57 -17.63
N GLU A 172 3.73 2.66 -17.92
CA GLU A 172 4.09 3.07 -19.29
C GLU A 172 5.15 2.13 -19.86
N LEU A 173 6.17 1.79 -19.06
CA LEU A 173 7.19 0.83 -19.46
C LEU A 173 6.59 -0.55 -19.77
N ILE A 174 5.65 -1.01 -18.93
CA ILE A 174 4.95 -2.29 -19.15
C ILE A 174 4.14 -2.21 -20.44
N LYS A 175 3.31 -1.17 -20.59
CA LYS A 175 2.47 -0.97 -21.79
C LYS A 175 3.29 -0.99 -23.08
N ASP A 176 4.46 -0.35 -23.06
CA ASP A 176 5.34 -0.29 -24.23
C ASP A 176 6.05 -1.63 -24.51
N SER A 177 6.20 -2.51 -23.51
CA SER A 177 7.08 -3.68 -23.58
C SER A 177 6.37 -5.03 -23.76
N VAL A 178 5.06 -5.08 -23.45
CA VAL A 178 4.32 -6.35 -23.51
C VAL A 178 3.19 -6.30 -24.54
N PRO A 179 2.81 -7.45 -25.14
CA PRO A 179 1.66 -7.52 -26.02
C PRO A 179 0.36 -7.13 -25.30
N GLN A 180 -0.52 -6.46 -26.01
CA GLN A 180 -1.87 -6.19 -25.50
C GLN A 180 -2.63 -7.51 -25.32
N GLY A 181 -3.40 -7.63 -24.23
CA GLY A 181 -4.18 -8.83 -23.94
C GLY A 181 -3.35 -10.00 -23.40
N LEU A 182 -2.08 -9.77 -23.02
CA LEU A 182 -1.24 -10.82 -22.43
C LEU A 182 -1.91 -11.48 -21.23
N SER A 183 -1.97 -12.82 -21.26
CA SER A 183 -2.48 -13.62 -20.14
C SER A 183 -1.77 -14.97 -20.03
N PHE A 184 -1.75 -15.53 -18.83
CA PHE A 184 -1.35 -16.89 -18.53
C PHE A 184 -2.47 -17.54 -17.72
N GLY A 185 -3.21 -18.47 -18.31
CA GLY A 185 -4.47 -18.94 -17.75
C GLY A 185 -5.41 -17.75 -17.46
N ASP A 186 -5.94 -17.65 -16.25
CA ASP A 186 -6.80 -16.54 -15.83
C ASP A 186 -6.03 -15.33 -15.22
N ALA A 187 -4.70 -15.36 -15.21
CA ALA A 187 -3.86 -14.25 -14.81
C ALA A 187 -3.63 -13.30 -16.01
N CYS A 188 -3.99 -12.04 -15.88
CA CYS A 188 -3.83 -11.04 -16.95
C CYS A 188 -3.44 -9.68 -16.42
N ILE A 189 -3.01 -8.79 -17.33
CA ILE A 189 -2.81 -7.38 -17.05
C ILE A 189 -4.14 -6.65 -17.19
N SER A 190 -4.42 -5.70 -16.28
CA SER A 190 -5.62 -4.86 -16.37
C SER A 190 -5.55 -3.91 -17.57
N ASP A 191 -6.60 -3.87 -18.37
CA ASP A 191 -6.72 -2.93 -19.49
C ASP A 191 -6.73 -1.47 -19.01
N LYS A 192 -7.17 -1.24 -17.76
CA LYS A 192 -7.28 0.11 -17.19
C LYS A 192 -5.95 0.64 -16.65
N HIS A 193 -5.07 -0.25 -16.17
CA HIS A 193 -3.78 0.15 -15.59
C HIS A 193 -2.75 -0.99 -15.69
N TYR A 194 -1.75 -0.84 -16.53
CA TYR A 194 -0.81 -1.90 -16.88
C TYR A 194 0.06 -2.44 -15.72
N ASN A 195 0.15 -1.74 -14.60
CA ASN A 195 0.84 -2.23 -13.40
C ASN A 195 -0.08 -2.99 -12.42
N PHE A 196 -1.35 -3.26 -12.82
CA PHE A 196 -2.28 -4.05 -12.03
C PHE A 196 -2.50 -5.41 -12.68
N PHE A 197 -2.03 -6.46 -12.02
CA PHE A 197 -2.24 -7.83 -12.47
C PHE A 197 -3.48 -8.40 -11.79
N VAL A 198 -4.29 -9.09 -12.56
CA VAL A 198 -5.66 -9.45 -12.20
C VAL A 198 -5.84 -10.94 -12.32
N ASN A 199 -6.50 -11.53 -11.32
CA ASN A 199 -7.09 -12.85 -11.43
C ASN A 199 -8.53 -12.70 -11.95
N LYS A 200 -8.77 -13.02 -13.22
CA LYS A 200 -10.10 -12.90 -13.83
C LYS A 200 -11.12 -13.85 -13.20
N ASN A 201 -10.72 -15.09 -12.97
CA ASN A 201 -11.57 -16.14 -12.40
C ASN A 201 -10.80 -16.97 -11.36
N ASN A 202 -9.98 -17.92 -11.85
CA ASN A 202 -9.27 -18.93 -11.05
C ASN A 202 -7.79 -19.04 -11.47
N ALA A 203 -7.12 -17.90 -11.66
CA ALA A 203 -5.67 -17.93 -11.90
C ALA A 203 -4.95 -18.62 -10.75
N SER A 204 -4.10 -19.57 -11.06
CA SER A 204 -3.20 -20.20 -10.10
C SER A 204 -2.07 -19.26 -9.72
N PHE A 205 -1.41 -19.52 -8.59
CA PHE A 205 -0.16 -18.86 -8.23
C PHE A 205 0.88 -18.94 -9.36
N LYS A 206 1.01 -20.13 -9.97
CA LYS A 206 1.95 -20.36 -11.08
C LYS A 206 1.65 -19.48 -12.30
N ASP A 207 0.37 -19.24 -12.61
CA ASP A 207 -0.01 -18.36 -13.73
C ASP A 207 0.38 -16.92 -13.43
N MET A 208 0.12 -16.46 -12.20
CA MET A 208 0.50 -15.12 -11.78
C MET A 208 2.02 -14.92 -11.78
N ILE A 209 2.80 -15.90 -11.31
CA ILE A 209 4.27 -15.84 -11.34
C ILE A 209 4.81 -15.83 -12.77
N LYS A 210 4.22 -16.62 -13.68
CA LYS A 210 4.60 -16.58 -15.11
C LYS A 210 4.35 -15.21 -15.71
N LEU A 211 3.19 -14.61 -15.42
CA LEU A 211 2.87 -13.26 -15.89
C LEU A 211 3.86 -12.22 -15.36
N ILE A 212 4.18 -12.26 -14.05
CA ILE A 212 5.16 -11.38 -13.42
C ILE A 212 6.52 -11.49 -14.09
N LYS A 213 7.06 -12.71 -14.21
CA LYS A 213 8.39 -12.97 -14.83
C LYS A 213 8.44 -12.51 -16.28
N PHE A 214 7.41 -12.83 -17.07
CA PHE A 214 7.35 -12.41 -18.47
C PHE A 214 7.40 -10.88 -18.61
N VAL A 215 6.70 -10.15 -17.75
CA VAL A 215 6.71 -8.69 -17.76
C VAL A 215 8.08 -8.15 -17.34
N GLU A 216 8.70 -8.69 -16.27
CA GLU A 216 10.06 -8.33 -15.85
C GLU A 216 11.07 -8.48 -17.01
N GLU A 217 11.10 -9.64 -17.63
CA GLU A 217 12.01 -9.96 -18.75
C GLU A 217 11.76 -9.07 -19.99
N SER A 218 10.48 -8.82 -20.31
CA SER A 218 10.10 -8.01 -21.46
C SER A 218 10.52 -6.55 -21.30
N VAL A 219 10.30 -5.99 -20.08
CA VAL A 219 10.70 -4.62 -19.78
C VAL A 219 12.23 -4.50 -19.73
N GLU A 220 12.93 -5.41 -19.07
CA GLU A 220 14.39 -5.41 -19.01
C GLU A 220 15.00 -5.53 -20.42
N LYS A 221 14.52 -6.45 -21.24
CA LYS A 221 14.98 -6.63 -22.62
C LYS A 221 14.80 -5.38 -23.48
N LYS A 222 13.69 -4.66 -23.31
CA LYS A 222 13.37 -3.49 -24.15
C LYS A 222 14.01 -2.19 -23.67
N THR A 223 14.18 -2.03 -22.35
CA THR A 223 14.55 -0.76 -21.74
C THR A 223 15.85 -0.80 -20.94
N GLY A 224 16.37 -1.97 -20.63
CA GLY A 224 17.49 -2.18 -19.70
C GLY A 224 17.13 -2.00 -18.23
N ILE A 225 15.88 -1.68 -17.91
CA ILE A 225 15.44 -1.40 -16.53
C ILE A 225 14.95 -2.70 -15.87
N LYS A 226 15.55 -3.04 -14.73
CA LYS A 226 15.08 -4.13 -13.85
C LYS A 226 13.96 -3.64 -12.96
N LEU A 227 12.78 -4.25 -13.10
CA LEU A 227 11.63 -3.91 -12.27
C LEU A 227 11.75 -4.46 -10.84
N GLU A 228 11.45 -3.64 -9.86
CA GLU A 228 11.35 -4.05 -8.45
C GLU A 228 9.89 -4.31 -8.08
N LYS A 229 9.60 -5.48 -7.50
CA LYS A 229 8.25 -5.82 -7.04
C LYS A 229 7.82 -4.93 -5.87
N GLU A 230 6.61 -4.39 -5.94
CA GLU A 230 5.95 -3.72 -4.81
C GLU A 230 5.17 -4.73 -3.96
N ILE A 231 4.66 -5.79 -4.58
CA ILE A 231 3.98 -6.88 -3.89
C ILE A 231 4.97 -7.78 -3.14
N LYS A 232 4.52 -8.35 -2.03
CA LYS A 232 5.24 -9.40 -1.29
C LYS A 232 4.72 -10.76 -1.76
N ILE A 233 5.62 -11.67 -2.11
CA ILE A 233 5.29 -13.03 -2.51
C ILE A 233 5.66 -13.95 -1.34
N LEU A 234 4.69 -14.78 -0.92
CA LEU A 234 4.85 -15.81 0.11
C LEU A 234 4.79 -17.17 -0.56
N GLU A 235 5.92 -17.89 -0.55
CA GLU A 235 6.10 -19.23 -1.12
C GLU A 235 6.38 -20.26 -0.04
#